data_ccec5fa1d0cbed23507942d3003daf82
#
_entry.id   ccec5fa1d0cbed23507942d3003daf82
#
_cell.length_a   1.000
_cell.length_b   1.000
_cell.length_c   1.000
_cell.angle_alpha   90.00
_cell.angle_beta   90.00
_cell.angle_gamma   90.00
#
_symmetry.space_group_name_H-M   'P 1'
#
loop_
_entity.id
_entity.type
_entity.pdbx_description
1 polymer ?
#
loop_
_entity_poly.entity_id
_entity_poly.type
_entity_poly.pdbx_seq_one_letter_code
_entity_poly.pdbx_strand_id
1 'polypeptide(L)'
;RDRSNGGSVALTDLADVKFVDSPATVSREDKQYLVTITGEYTEQADRDTENRIKNQVVTPNLTSTVTIGLNSMDQSMNEEFSALFGAIGTAVFLIFVVMAAQFESPKYSFMVMTTIPFSLIGAFGLLYLTNCKISMVSLIGFLMLIGTVVNNGILFVDTANQYRREMDMDTALIEAGATRIRPILMTTLTTVLSMIPMAMALGNSGSMTQGLAVVDIGGLTASTILCLLMLPVYYKMMSGKTKQESET
;
A
#
# COMPACT_ATOMS: atom_id res chain seq x y z
N ARG A 1 37.70 -43.80 -20.99
CA ARG A 1 39.10 -44.25 -21.19
C ARG A 1 39.24 -45.59 -20.49
N ASP A 2 39.46 -46.62 -21.26
CA ASP A 2 39.87 -47.90 -20.70
C ASP A 2 41.27 -47.73 -20.05
N ARG A 3 41.37 -48.00 -18.76
CA ARG A 3 42.61 -47.82 -17.98
C ARG A 3 43.67 -48.86 -18.32
N SER A 4 43.34 -49.94 -18.99
CA SER A 4 44.24 -51.05 -19.23
C SER A 4 45.09 -50.93 -20.50
N ASN A 5 44.65 -50.23 -21.54
CA ASN A 5 45.32 -50.20 -22.83
C ASN A 5 45.43 -48.80 -23.52
N GLY A 6 45.02 -47.73 -22.86
CA GLY A 6 45.16 -46.40 -23.43
C GLY A 6 44.33 -46.08 -24.66
N GLY A 7 43.46 -46.96 -25.08
CA GLY A 7 42.53 -46.79 -26.21
C GLY A 7 41.38 -45.87 -25.83
N SER A 8 41.00 -44.92 -26.71
CA SER A 8 39.73 -44.17 -26.59
C SER A 8 38.65 -44.92 -27.37
N VAL A 9 37.60 -45.34 -26.68
CA VAL A 9 36.39 -45.89 -27.29
C VAL A 9 35.40 -44.76 -27.42
N ALA A 10 34.79 -44.61 -28.61
CA ALA A 10 33.75 -43.59 -28.80
C ALA A 10 32.48 -43.97 -28.01
N LEU A 11 31.78 -42.98 -27.48
CA LEU A 11 30.56 -43.20 -26.70
C LEU A 11 29.49 -43.89 -27.54
N THR A 12 29.46 -43.65 -28.83
CA THR A 12 28.56 -44.29 -29.81
C THR A 12 28.77 -45.78 -29.99
N ASP A 13 29.96 -46.28 -29.61
CA ASP A 13 30.26 -47.74 -29.67
C ASP A 13 29.80 -48.47 -28.40
N LEU A 14 29.51 -47.74 -27.35
CA LEU A 14 29.11 -48.25 -26.04
C LEU A 14 27.64 -48.00 -25.70
N ALA A 15 27.03 -47.00 -26.34
CA ALA A 15 25.66 -46.60 -26.07
C ALA A 15 24.98 -46.00 -27.29
N ASP A 16 23.68 -46.27 -27.44
CA ASP A 16 22.85 -45.68 -28.48
C ASP A 16 22.46 -44.25 -28.03
N VAL A 17 23.06 -43.26 -28.69
CA VAL A 17 22.82 -41.83 -28.36
C VAL A 17 21.66 -41.30 -29.18
N LYS A 18 20.53 -41.04 -28.51
CA LYS A 18 19.35 -40.41 -29.13
C LYS A 18 19.14 -39.04 -28.59
N PHE A 19 18.86 -38.07 -29.47
CA PHE A 19 18.36 -36.76 -29.08
C PHE A 19 16.86 -36.92 -28.76
N VAL A 20 16.49 -36.58 -27.54
CA VAL A 20 15.11 -36.57 -27.08
C VAL A 20 14.80 -35.18 -26.57
N ASP A 21 13.68 -34.63 -26.99
CA ASP A 21 13.19 -33.38 -26.42
C ASP A 21 12.89 -33.59 -24.92
N SER A 22 13.63 -32.88 -24.10
CA SER A 22 13.45 -32.91 -22.66
C SER A 22 13.27 -31.45 -22.15
N PRO A 23 12.33 -31.21 -21.27
CA PRO A 23 12.18 -29.91 -20.68
C PRO A 23 13.47 -29.50 -19.94
N ALA A 24 13.95 -28.26 -20.19
CA ALA A 24 15.18 -27.76 -19.60
C ALA A 24 15.08 -27.65 -18.06
N THR A 25 13.88 -27.41 -17.56
CA THR A 25 13.57 -27.32 -16.12
C THR A 25 12.26 -28.07 -15.82
N VAL A 26 12.26 -28.84 -14.76
CA VAL A 26 11.06 -29.52 -14.24
C VAL A 26 10.75 -28.88 -12.88
N SER A 27 9.72 -28.05 -12.84
CA SER A 27 9.25 -27.44 -11.58
C SER A 27 8.32 -28.39 -10.85
N ARG A 28 8.49 -28.49 -9.54
CA ARG A 28 7.61 -29.26 -8.65
C ARG A 28 7.20 -28.41 -7.46
N GLU A 29 5.94 -28.46 -7.13
CA GLU A 29 5.37 -27.84 -5.94
C GLU A 29 4.54 -28.89 -5.21
N ASP A 30 4.68 -29.03 -3.90
CA ASP A 30 4.02 -30.06 -3.07
C ASP A 30 4.12 -31.48 -3.60
N LYS A 31 5.30 -31.83 -4.16
CA LYS A 31 5.57 -33.16 -4.80
C LYS A 31 4.81 -33.40 -6.12
N GLN A 32 4.06 -32.43 -6.63
CA GLN A 32 3.38 -32.49 -7.92
C GLN A 32 4.17 -31.77 -9.00
N TYR A 33 4.06 -32.20 -10.24
CA TYR A 33 4.67 -31.51 -11.36
C TYR A 33 3.87 -30.24 -11.68
N LEU A 34 4.57 -29.12 -11.80
CA LEU A 34 3.98 -27.83 -12.14
C LEU A 34 4.42 -27.39 -13.53
N VAL A 35 3.46 -27.02 -14.36
CA VAL A 35 3.70 -26.35 -15.65
C VAL A 35 3.03 -24.98 -15.59
N THR A 36 3.82 -23.93 -15.77
CA THR A 36 3.31 -22.56 -15.81
C THR A 36 3.22 -22.11 -17.27
N ILE A 37 2.03 -21.73 -17.70
CA ILE A 37 1.77 -21.13 -19.01
C ILE A 37 1.57 -19.63 -18.78
N THR A 38 2.47 -18.83 -19.35
CA THR A 38 2.37 -17.35 -19.29
C THR A 38 1.97 -16.81 -20.64
N GLY A 39 1.08 -15.84 -20.66
CA GLY A 39 0.67 -15.12 -21.85
C GLY A 39 0.67 -13.61 -21.61
N GLU A 40 1.04 -12.82 -22.60
CA GLU A 40 0.93 -11.37 -22.55
C GLU A 40 -0.32 -10.94 -23.31
N TYR A 41 -1.05 -9.99 -22.75
CA TYR A 41 -2.19 -9.38 -23.42
C TYR A 41 -1.71 -8.23 -24.29
N THR A 42 -2.23 -8.13 -25.51
CA THR A 42 -1.96 -7.03 -26.45
C THR A 42 -2.69 -5.74 -26.07
N GLU A 43 -3.77 -5.85 -25.30
CA GLU A 43 -4.58 -4.73 -24.78
C GLU A 43 -4.79 -4.88 -23.28
N GLN A 44 -5.32 -3.86 -22.62
CA GLN A 44 -5.65 -3.96 -21.17
C GLN A 44 -6.62 -5.11 -20.95
N ALA A 45 -6.12 -6.18 -20.32
CA ALA A 45 -6.93 -7.33 -19.98
C ALA A 45 -7.87 -6.99 -18.83
N ASP A 46 -9.15 -7.23 -19.05
CA ASP A 46 -10.15 -7.22 -18.00
C ASP A 46 -10.25 -8.61 -17.35
N ARG A 47 -10.66 -8.67 -16.08
CA ARG A 47 -10.93 -9.94 -15.35
C ARG A 47 -11.88 -10.86 -16.11
N ASP A 48 -12.79 -10.28 -16.87
CA ASP A 48 -13.71 -11.06 -17.72
C ASP A 48 -13.01 -11.80 -18.84
N THR A 49 -11.94 -11.23 -19.40
CA THR A 49 -11.11 -11.88 -20.43
C THR A 49 -10.35 -13.07 -19.85
N GLU A 50 -9.79 -12.92 -18.66
CA GLU A 50 -9.11 -14.00 -17.94
C GLU A 50 -10.07 -15.15 -17.63
N ASN A 51 -11.23 -14.86 -17.07
CA ASN A 51 -12.27 -15.85 -16.78
C ASN A 51 -12.77 -16.56 -18.04
N ARG A 52 -12.91 -15.84 -19.16
CA ARG A 52 -13.30 -16.43 -20.45
C ARG A 52 -12.25 -17.41 -20.94
N ILE A 53 -10.97 -17.05 -20.90
CA ILE A 53 -9.87 -17.94 -21.32
C ILE A 53 -9.86 -19.19 -20.42
N LYS A 54 -9.94 -19.01 -19.11
CA LYS A 54 -9.98 -20.09 -18.13
C LYS A 54 -11.14 -21.06 -18.40
N ASN A 55 -12.36 -20.54 -18.56
CA ASN A 55 -13.57 -21.36 -18.67
C ASN A 55 -13.79 -21.91 -20.07
N GLN A 56 -13.42 -21.19 -21.13
CA GLN A 56 -13.71 -21.59 -22.51
C GLN A 56 -12.56 -22.34 -23.18
N VAL A 57 -11.32 -22.07 -22.77
CA VAL A 57 -10.15 -22.69 -23.43
C VAL A 57 -9.46 -23.68 -22.51
N VAL A 58 -9.17 -23.31 -21.28
CA VAL A 58 -8.36 -24.15 -20.38
C VAL A 58 -9.19 -25.28 -19.79
N THR A 59 -10.31 -24.98 -19.16
CA THR A 59 -11.14 -25.97 -18.44
C THR A 59 -11.63 -27.13 -19.32
N PRO A 60 -12.11 -26.91 -20.57
CA PRO A 60 -12.59 -28.00 -21.42
C PRO A 60 -11.47 -28.94 -21.93
N ASN A 61 -10.23 -28.42 -22.01
CA ASN A 61 -9.08 -29.15 -22.53
C ASN A 61 -8.23 -29.83 -21.42
N LEU A 62 -8.63 -29.69 -20.15
CA LEU A 62 -7.95 -30.34 -19.03
C LEU A 62 -8.27 -31.85 -18.99
N THR A 63 -7.20 -32.67 -18.85
CA THR A 63 -7.33 -34.08 -18.54
C THR A 63 -7.66 -34.25 -17.05
N SER A 64 -8.39 -35.26 -16.68
CA SER A 64 -8.83 -35.53 -15.29
C SER A 64 -7.70 -35.65 -14.25
N THR A 65 -6.46 -35.79 -14.70
CA THR A 65 -5.25 -35.85 -13.84
C THR A 65 -4.57 -34.49 -13.62
N VAL A 66 -5.04 -33.42 -14.31
CA VAL A 66 -4.45 -32.08 -14.23
C VAL A 66 -5.42 -31.16 -13.55
N THR A 67 -4.97 -30.48 -12.50
CA THR A 67 -5.75 -29.46 -11.79
C THR A 67 -5.17 -28.08 -12.06
N ILE A 68 -6.06 -27.10 -12.24
CA ILE A 68 -5.64 -25.70 -12.31
C ILE A 68 -5.42 -25.23 -10.87
N GLY A 69 -4.17 -24.89 -10.55
CA GLY A 69 -3.80 -24.21 -9.31
C GLY A 69 -3.51 -22.74 -9.56
N LEU A 70 -3.62 -21.91 -8.52
CA LEU A 70 -2.92 -20.64 -8.53
C LEU A 70 -1.43 -20.93 -8.56
N ASN A 71 -0.69 -20.22 -9.40
CA ASN A 71 0.76 -20.26 -9.38
C ASN A 71 1.23 -19.87 -7.95
N SER A 72 2.26 -20.49 -7.43
CA SER A 72 2.82 -20.14 -6.10
C SER A 72 3.14 -18.66 -5.98
N MET A 73 3.50 -18.02 -7.08
CA MET A 73 3.73 -16.59 -7.13
C MET A 73 2.45 -15.78 -6.89
N ASP A 74 1.33 -16.17 -7.49
CA ASP A 74 0.04 -15.50 -7.30
C ASP A 74 -0.52 -15.78 -5.89
N GLN A 75 -0.29 -16.97 -5.36
CA GLN A 75 -0.67 -17.30 -3.99
C GLN A 75 0.15 -16.48 -2.98
N SER A 76 1.46 -16.41 -3.15
CA SER A 76 2.33 -15.58 -2.32
C SER A 76 1.95 -14.10 -2.40
N MET A 77 1.66 -13.59 -3.60
CA MET A 77 1.17 -12.22 -3.78
C MET A 77 -0.13 -11.97 -3.01
N ASN A 78 -1.10 -12.88 -3.08
CA ASN A 78 -2.37 -12.74 -2.36
C ASN A 78 -2.17 -12.79 -0.84
N GLU A 79 -1.29 -13.65 -0.34
CA GLU A 79 -0.92 -13.71 1.08
C GLU A 79 -0.25 -12.43 1.54
N GLU A 80 0.70 -11.89 0.76
CA GLU A 80 1.37 -10.63 1.06
C GLU A 80 0.40 -9.44 1.03
N PHE A 81 -0.51 -9.35 0.06
CA PHE A 81 -1.56 -8.33 0.04
C PHE A 81 -2.44 -8.43 1.29
N SER A 82 -2.88 -9.63 1.65
CA SER A 82 -3.69 -9.86 2.85
C SER A 82 -2.94 -9.46 4.13
N ALA A 83 -1.65 -9.79 4.23
CA ALA A 83 -0.80 -9.41 5.34
C ALA A 83 -0.64 -7.90 5.45
N LEU A 84 -0.45 -7.19 4.33
CA LEU A 84 -0.34 -5.72 4.31
C LEU A 84 -1.65 -5.04 4.71
N PHE A 85 -2.81 -5.52 4.26
CA PHE A 85 -4.09 -5.00 4.73
C PHE A 85 -4.30 -5.24 6.22
N GLY A 86 -3.90 -6.41 6.73
CA GLY A 86 -3.89 -6.71 8.16
C GLY A 86 -2.97 -5.77 8.94
N ALA A 87 -1.78 -5.48 8.42
CA ALA A 87 -0.82 -4.54 9.01
C ALA A 87 -1.38 -3.12 9.06
N ILE A 88 -2.04 -2.65 7.97
CA ILE A 88 -2.69 -1.32 7.94
C ILE A 88 -3.79 -1.24 9.02
N GLY A 89 -4.65 -2.26 9.12
CA GLY A 89 -5.69 -2.31 10.14
C GLY A 89 -5.12 -2.28 11.56
N THR A 90 -4.07 -3.07 11.81
CA THR A 90 -3.38 -3.11 13.10
C THR A 90 -2.71 -1.77 13.42
N ALA A 91 -2.05 -1.14 12.43
CA ALA A 91 -1.43 0.17 12.60
C ALA A 91 -2.47 1.24 12.97
N VAL A 92 -3.60 1.29 12.27
CA VAL A 92 -4.70 2.22 12.58
C VAL A 92 -5.22 2.01 13.99
N PHE A 93 -5.40 0.76 14.41
CA PHE A 93 -5.84 0.43 15.76
C PHE A 93 -4.80 0.87 16.83
N LEU A 94 -3.52 0.57 16.61
CA LEU A 94 -2.46 0.97 17.55
C LEU A 94 -2.32 2.48 17.65
N ILE A 95 -2.42 3.20 16.54
CA ILE A 95 -2.41 4.66 16.51
C ILE A 95 -3.58 5.20 17.34
N PHE A 96 -4.78 4.62 17.19
CA PHE A 96 -5.94 5.02 17.99
C PHE A 96 -5.70 4.83 19.49
N VAL A 97 -5.14 3.68 19.88
CA VAL A 97 -4.85 3.38 21.31
C VAL A 97 -3.83 4.36 21.87
N VAL A 98 -2.73 4.62 21.13
CA VAL A 98 -1.70 5.57 21.56
C VAL A 98 -2.27 6.98 21.70
N MET A 99 -3.09 7.41 20.73
CA MET A 99 -3.71 8.73 20.77
C MET A 99 -4.73 8.85 21.90
N ALA A 100 -5.52 7.80 22.15
CA ALA A 100 -6.47 7.79 23.27
C ALA A 100 -5.75 7.92 24.61
N ALA A 101 -4.60 7.28 24.76
CA ALA A 101 -3.74 7.43 25.93
C ALA A 101 -3.12 8.84 26.03
N GLN A 102 -2.66 9.40 24.90
CA GLN A 102 -2.00 10.71 24.87
C GLN A 102 -2.96 11.87 25.19
N PHE A 103 -4.17 11.84 24.65
CA PHE A 103 -5.15 12.90 24.85
C PHE A 103 -6.05 12.71 26.08
N GLU A 104 -5.91 11.57 26.79
CA GLU A 104 -6.78 11.18 27.90
C GLU A 104 -8.29 11.26 27.54
N SER A 105 -8.58 11.27 26.24
CA SER A 105 -9.94 11.42 25.71
C SER A 105 -10.09 10.71 24.36
N PRO A 106 -10.98 9.72 24.26
CA PRO A 106 -11.23 9.04 23.00
C PRO A 106 -11.89 9.96 21.94
N LYS A 107 -12.53 11.06 22.38
CA LYS A 107 -13.17 12.02 21.46
C LYS A 107 -12.15 12.70 20.55
N TYR A 108 -11.05 13.20 21.10
CA TYR A 108 -10.00 13.86 20.33
C TYR A 108 -9.25 12.89 19.43
N SER A 109 -9.02 11.66 19.91
CA SER A 109 -8.41 10.60 19.09
C SER A 109 -9.25 10.27 17.87
N PHE A 110 -10.56 10.09 18.06
CA PHE A 110 -11.48 9.84 16.94
C PHE A 110 -11.51 10.99 15.93
N MET A 111 -11.46 12.23 16.40
CA MET A 111 -11.42 13.40 15.55
C MET A 111 -10.18 13.42 14.65
N VAL A 112 -9.00 13.14 15.20
CA VAL A 112 -7.77 13.04 14.38
C VAL A 112 -7.84 11.87 13.41
N MET A 113 -8.43 10.73 13.81
CA MET A 113 -8.59 9.58 12.93
C MET A 113 -9.44 9.87 11.68
N THR A 114 -10.35 10.85 11.72
CA THR A 114 -11.11 11.26 10.53
C THR A 114 -10.25 11.86 9.42
N THR A 115 -9.02 12.27 9.72
CA THR A 115 -8.08 12.73 8.69
C THR A 115 -7.57 11.62 7.78
N ILE A 116 -7.57 10.37 8.26
CA ILE A 116 -7.13 9.20 7.47
C ILE A 116 -7.99 8.99 6.22
N PRO A 117 -9.34 8.91 6.29
CA PRO A 117 -10.18 8.80 5.09
C PRO A 117 -9.92 9.92 4.08
N PHE A 118 -9.69 11.14 4.53
CA PHE A 118 -9.39 12.26 3.64
C PHE A 118 -8.05 12.10 2.93
N SER A 119 -7.04 11.59 3.62
CA SER A 119 -5.75 11.29 3.00
C SER A 119 -5.86 10.19 1.94
N LEU A 120 -6.69 9.17 2.20
CA LEU A 120 -6.94 8.10 1.24
C LEU A 120 -7.59 8.63 -0.05
N ILE A 121 -8.54 9.55 0.05
CA ILE A 121 -9.18 10.18 -1.13
C ILE A 121 -8.11 10.88 -1.99
N GLY A 122 -7.19 11.62 -1.37
CA GLY A 122 -6.10 12.28 -2.09
C GLY A 122 -5.13 11.29 -2.75
N ALA A 123 -4.76 10.25 -2.02
CA ALA A 123 -3.86 9.20 -2.52
C ALA A 123 -4.47 8.45 -3.71
N PHE A 124 -5.71 7.98 -3.60
CA PHE A 124 -6.41 7.32 -4.72
C PHE A 124 -6.67 8.28 -5.88
N GLY A 125 -6.99 9.54 -5.60
CA GLY A 125 -7.17 10.57 -6.63
C GLY A 125 -5.92 10.74 -7.47
N LEU A 126 -4.74 10.87 -6.85
CA LEU A 126 -3.49 11.05 -7.56
C LEU A 126 -3.04 9.75 -8.28
N LEU A 127 -3.26 8.57 -7.67
CA LEU A 127 -3.02 7.29 -8.35
C LEU A 127 -3.85 7.17 -9.64
N TYR A 128 -5.11 7.58 -9.59
CA TYR A 128 -5.99 7.57 -10.76
C TYR A 128 -5.52 8.55 -11.84
N LEU A 129 -5.14 9.78 -11.46
CA LEU A 129 -4.65 10.80 -12.39
C LEU A 129 -3.31 10.41 -13.07
N THR A 130 -2.45 9.70 -12.35
CA THR A 130 -1.15 9.25 -12.86
C THR A 130 -1.21 7.89 -13.56
N ASN A 131 -2.38 7.24 -13.62
CA ASN A 131 -2.55 5.87 -14.12
C ASN A 131 -1.60 4.84 -13.46
N CYS A 132 -1.16 5.10 -12.25
CA CYS A 132 -0.33 4.17 -11.49
C CYS A 132 -1.17 3.01 -10.95
N LYS A 133 -0.70 1.79 -11.19
CA LYS A 133 -1.35 0.59 -10.64
C LYS A 133 -1.08 0.48 -9.14
N ILE A 134 -2.07 -0.01 -8.40
CA ILE A 134 -1.90 -0.34 -6.99
C ILE A 134 -0.99 -1.58 -6.92
N SER A 135 0.16 -1.42 -6.30
CA SER A 135 1.15 -2.46 -6.06
C SER A 135 1.36 -2.67 -4.56
N MET A 136 2.09 -3.69 -4.16
CA MET A 136 2.49 -3.90 -2.77
C MET A 136 3.26 -2.68 -2.22
N VAL A 137 4.12 -2.09 -3.04
CA VAL A 137 4.88 -0.89 -2.67
C VAL A 137 3.96 0.32 -2.46
N SER A 138 2.86 0.43 -3.22
CA SER A 138 1.83 1.45 -2.98
C SER A 138 1.13 1.24 -1.64
N LEU A 139 0.86 -0.01 -1.21
CA LEU A 139 0.28 -0.30 0.10
C LEU A 139 1.23 0.08 1.25
N ILE A 140 2.53 -0.10 1.08
CA ILE A 140 3.53 0.42 2.03
C ILE A 140 3.45 1.95 2.09
N GLY A 141 3.25 2.63 0.95
CA GLY A 141 2.99 4.07 0.90
C GLY A 141 1.77 4.47 1.73
N PHE A 142 0.66 3.74 1.64
CA PHE A 142 -0.51 3.99 2.49
C PHE A 142 -0.19 3.84 3.98
N LEU A 143 0.60 2.85 4.36
CA LEU A 143 1.01 2.66 5.75
C LEU A 143 1.83 3.85 6.27
N MET A 144 2.80 4.33 5.49
CA MET A 144 3.62 5.50 5.81
C MET A 144 2.77 6.78 5.87
N LEU A 145 1.85 6.94 4.91
CA LEU A 145 0.95 8.08 4.83
C LEU A 145 0.08 8.22 6.09
N ILE A 146 -0.50 7.12 6.58
CA ILE A 146 -1.32 7.11 7.79
C ILE A 146 -0.54 7.67 8.97
N GLY A 147 0.70 7.23 9.17
CA GLY A 147 1.55 7.72 10.26
C GLY A 147 1.87 9.22 10.16
N THR A 148 2.21 9.71 8.98
CA THR A 148 2.54 11.12 8.75
C THR A 148 1.35 12.06 8.88
N VAL A 149 0.19 11.64 8.36
CA VAL A 149 -1.05 12.44 8.41
C VAL A 149 -1.55 12.58 9.84
N VAL A 150 -1.57 11.47 10.58
CA VAL A 150 -2.01 11.47 11.99
C VAL A 150 -1.09 12.34 12.85
N ASN A 151 0.22 12.29 12.63
CA ASN A 151 1.18 13.13 13.35
C ASN A 151 0.87 14.63 13.18
N ASN A 152 0.54 15.10 11.98
CA ASN A 152 0.13 16.48 11.74
C ASN A 152 -1.17 16.84 12.48
N GLY A 153 -2.14 15.93 12.52
CA GLY A 153 -3.39 16.08 13.25
C GLY A 153 -3.19 16.17 14.77
N ILE A 154 -2.32 15.31 15.32
CA ILE A 154 -1.97 15.29 16.75
C ILE A 154 -1.42 16.65 17.17
N LEU A 155 -0.42 17.17 16.42
CA LEU A 155 0.23 18.43 16.72
C LEU A 155 -0.75 19.62 16.73
N PHE A 156 -1.73 19.61 15.83
CA PHE A 156 -2.77 20.65 15.80
C PHE A 156 -3.67 20.58 17.02
N VAL A 157 -4.21 19.39 17.32
CA VAL A 157 -5.15 19.19 18.43
C VAL A 157 -4.49 19.43 19.79
N ASP A 158 -3.24 19.00 19.96
CA ASP A 158 -2.47 19.22 21.17
C ASP A 158 -2.28 20.73 21.42
N THR A 159 -1.90 21.49 20.38
CA THR A 159 -1.75 22.94 20.47
C THR A 159 -3.08 23.64 20.77
N ALA A 160 -4.16 23.20 20.13
CA ALA A 160 -5.48 23.76 20.41
C ALA A 160 -5.92 23.48 21.87
N ASN A 161 -5.61 22.29 22.41
CA ASN A 161 -5.88 21.95 23.79
C ASN A 161 -5.04 22.79 24.78
N GLN A 162 -3.78 23.09 24.45
CA GLN A 162 -2.92 23.96 25.27
C GLN A 162 -3.48 25.38 25.33
N TYR A 163 -3.79 25.99 24.19
CA TYR A 163 -4.33 27.35 24.15
C TYR A 163 -5.72 27.45 24.80
N ARG A 164 -6.55 26.40 24.71
CA ARG A 164 -7.87 26.38 25.37
C ARG A 164 -7.82 26.46 26.90
N ARG A 165 -6.68 26.18 27.52
CA ARG A 165 -6.50 26.35 28.97
C ARG A 165 -6.38 27.82 29.39
N GLU A 166 -5.97 28.67 28.46
CA GLU A 166 -5.65 30.09 28.71
C GLU A 166 -6.60 31.06 28.01
N MET A 167 -7.30 30.61 26.95
CA MET A 167 -8.12 31.43 26.05
C MET A 167 -9.48 30.82 25.80
N ASP A 168 -10.40 31.63 25.26
CA ASP A 168 -11.68 31.15 24.74
C ASP A 168 -11.47 30.22 23.54
N MET A 169 -12.41 29.29 23.34
CA MET A 169 -12.32 28.21 22.35
C MET A 169 -12.09 28.70 20.94
N ASP A 170 -12.80 29.77 20.51
CA ASP A 170 -12.68 30.25 19.14
C ASP A 170 -11.32 30.93 18.92
N THR A 171 -10.85 31.69 19.90
CA THR A 171 -9.52 32.32 19.87
C THR A 171 -8.41 31.27 19.91
N ALA A 172 -8.54 30.25 20.75
CA ALA A 172 -7.57 29.16 20.84
C ALA A 172 -7.42 28.38 19.53
N LEU A 173 -8.51 28.13 18.79
CA LEU A 173 -8.46 27.47 17.50
C LEU A 173 -7.80 28.34 16.42
N ILE A 174 -8.08 29.63 16.40
CA ILE A 174 -7.45 30.57 15.46
C ILE A 174 -5.95 30.64 15.72
N GLU A 175 -5.53 30.76 16.98
CA GLU A 175 -4.12 30.89 17.36
C GLU A 175 -3.37 29.56 17.13
N ALA A 176 -3.99 28.41 17.44
CA ALA A 176 -3.43 27.10 17.10
C ALA A 176 -3.24 26.95 15.58
N GLY A 177 -4.23 27.36 14.78
CA GLY A 177 -4.10 27.41 13.34
C GLY A 177 -2.94 28.30 12.88
N ALA A 178 -2.91 29.55 13.33
CA ALA A 178 -1.87 30.51 12.95
C ALA A 178 -0.45 30.01 13.29
N THR A 179 -0.30 29.38 14.46
CA THR A 179 1.00 28.87 14.93
C THR A 179 1.43 27.60 14.18
N ARG A 180 0.49 26.69 13.85
CA ARG A 180 0.81 25.36 13.30
C ARG A 180 0.75 25.29 11.77
N ILE A 181 0.06 26.17 11.08
CA ILE A 181 -0.01 26.17 9.60
C ILE A 181 1.39 26.20 8.99
N ARG A 182 2.27 27.09 9.45
CA ARG A 182 3.62 27.24 8.86
C ARG A 182 4.48 25.97 9.02
N PRO A 183 4.66 25.38 10.22
CA PRO A 183 5.38 24.11 10.37
C PRO A 183 4.79 22.96 9.56
N ILE A 184 3.46 22.79 9.55
CA ILE A 184 2.78 21.72 8.81
C ILE A 184 3.01 21.89 7.30
N LEU A 185 2.85 23.09 6.76
CA LEU A 185 3.12 23.35 5.35
C LEU A 185 4.58 23.15 4.98
N MET A 186 5.53 23.54 5.83
CA MET A 186 6.95 23.33 5.58
C MET A 186 7.29 21.83 5.50
N THR A 187 6.83 21.04 6.47
CA THR A 187 7.08 19.59 6.46
C THR A 187 6.43 18.90 5.26
N THR A 188 5.17 19.21 4.97
CA THR A 188 4.45 18.64 3.83
C THR A 188 5.13 19.00 2.51
N LEU A 189 5.47 20.28 2.31
CA LEU A 189 6.11 20.73 1.08
C LEU A 189 7.48 20.09 0.89
N THR A 190 8.28 20.00 1.96
CA THR A 190 9.59 19.34 1.90
C THR A 190 9.46 17.87 1.56
N THR A 191 8.52 17.16 2.18
CA THR A 191 8.28 15.73 1.89
C THR A 191 7.79 15.53 0.45
N VAL A 192 6.83 16.33 0.00
CA VAL A 192 6.32 16.27 -1.37
C VAL A 192 7.44 16.53 -2.38
N LEU A 193 8.22 17.60 -2.20
CA LEU A 193 9.33 17.92 -3.10
C LEU A 193 10.40 16.82 -3.14
N SER A 194 10.71 16.22 -1.99
CA SER A 194 11.69 15.12 -1.92
C SER A 194 11.22 13.85 -2.64
N MET A 195 9.90 13.65 -2.75
CA MET A 195 9.33 12.48 -3.42
C MET A 195 9.07 12.66 -4.93
N ILE A 196 9.17 13.90 -5.46
CA ILE A 196 8.97 14.14 -6.91
C ILE A 196 9.89 13.28 -7.79
N PRO A 197 11.21 13.18 -7.55
CA PRO A 197 12.08 12.36 -8.40
C PRO A 197 11.65 10.89 -8.42
N MET A 198 11.17 10.36 -7.30
CA MET A 198 10.66 8.99 -7.20
C MET A 198 9.31 8.83 -7.92
N ALA A 199 8.41 9.82 -7.81
CA ALA A 199 7.13 9.83 -8.51
C ALA A 199 7.28 9.91 -10.03
N MET A 200 8.34 10.56 -10.51
CA MET A 200 8.69 10.63 -11.95
C MET A 200 9.31 9.33 -12.49
N ALA A 201 9.51 8.33 -11.65
CA ALA A 201 10.10 7.04 -11.99
C ALA A 201 11.47 7.17 -12.69
N LEU A 202 12.30 8.09 -12.24
CA LEU A 202 13.63 8.32 -12.80
C LEU A 202 14.56 7.15 -12.46
N GLY A 203 15.07 6.46 -13.48
CA GLY A 203 15.99 5.32 -13.37
C GLY A 203 15.32 3.94 -13.55
N ASN A 204 16.14 2.91 -13.67
CA ASN A 204 15.71 1.55 -14.03
C ASN A 204 14.77 0.88 -13.00
N SER A 205 14.85 1.27 -11.74
CA SER A 205 13.99 0.76 -10.65
C SER A 205 12.87 1.73 -10.24
N GLY A 206 12.76 2.86 -10.94
CA GLY A 206 11.83 3.94 -10.59
C GLY A 206 10.37 3.51 -10.64
N SER A 207 10.00 2.66 -11.60
CA SER A 207 8.63 2.16 -11.75
C SER A 207 8.14 1.34 -10.55
N MET A 208 9.02 0.64 -9.85
CA MET A 208 8.64 -0.15 -8.67
C MET A 208 8.25 0.73 -7.48
N THR A 209 8.96 1.84 -7.26
CA THR A 209 8.75 2.73 -6.11
C THR A 209 7.84 3.91 -6.41
N GLN A 210 7.50 4.13 -7.69
CA GLN A 210 6.63 5.21 -8.13
C GLN A 210 5.29 5.25 -7.38
N GLY A 211 4.65 4.09 -7.22
CA GLY A 211 3.36 3.98 -6.55
C GLY A 211 3.39 4.46 -5.10
N LEU A 212 4.48 4.22 -4.36
CA LEU A 212 4.68 4.72 -3.01
C LEU A 212 4.70 6.25 -2.99
N ALA A 213 5.54 6.85 -3.84
CA ALA A 213 5.69 8.29 -3.90
C ALA A 213 4.39 9.00 -4.32
N VAL A 214 3.67 8.45 -5.28
CA VAL A 214 2.38 8.99 -5.74
C VAL A 214 1.34 8.95 -4.62
N VAL A 215 1.25 7.85 -3.86
CA VAL A 215 0.36 7.73 -2.71
C VAL A 215 0.67 8.79 -1.67
N ASP A 216 1.94 8.93 -1.30
CA ASP A 216 2.36 9.90 -0.28
C ASP A 216 2.14 11.35 -0.73
N ILE A 217 2.51 11.71 -1.95
CA ILE A 217 2.28 13.07 -2.48
C ILE A 217 0.79 13.40 -2.49
N GLY A 218 -0.04 12.51 -3.04
CA GLY A 218 -1.48 12.72 -3.13
C GLY A 218 -2.15 12.79 -1.76
N GLY A 219 -1.82 11.85 -0.90
CA GLY A 219 -2.39 11.76 0.44
C GLY A 219 -1.97 12.90 1.35
N LEU A 220 -0.67 13.26 1.38
CA LEU A 220 -0.17 14.38 2.19
C LEU A 220 -0.74 15.71 1.73
N THR A 221 -0.80 15.96 0.42
CA THR A 221 -1.34 17.22 -0.11
C THR A 221 -2.81 17.39 0.26
N ALA A 222 -3.63 16.37 -0.01
CA ALA A 222 -5.05 16.40 0.30
C ALA A 222 -5.30 16.46 1.82
N SER A 223 -4.61 15.64 2.60
CA SER A 223 -4.78 15.62 4.04
C SER A 223 -4.36 16.93 4.70
N THR A 224 -3.30 17.58 4.24
CA THR A 224 -2.84 18.86 4.80
C THR A 224 -3.89 19.94 4.59
N ILE A 225 -4.43 20.06 3.37
CA ILE A 225 -5.47 21.06 3.07
C ILE A 225 -6.73 20.76 3.89
N LEU A 226 -7.20 19.53 3.88
CA LEU A 226 -8.43 19.14 4.56
C LEU A 226 -8.28 19.15 6.08
N CYS A 227 -7.12 18.77 6.61
CA CYS A 227 -6.83 18.84 8.04
C CYS A 227 -6.90 20.27 8.56
N LEU A 228 -6.26 21.22 7.87
CA LEU A 228 -6.27 22.63 8.27
C LEU A 228 -7.67 23.26 8.21
N LEU A 229 -8.53 22.81 7.29
CA LEU A 229 -9.90 23.31 7.16
C LEU A 229 -10.88 22.58 8.08
N MET A 230 -10.78 21.26 8.19
CA MET A 230 -11.79 20.44 8.85
C MET A 230 -11.53 20.24 10.35
N LEU A 231 -10.27 20.17 10.79
CA LEU A 231 -9.98 19.97 12.22
C LEU A 231 -10.54 21.07 13.12
N PRO A 232 -10.42 22.37 12.81
CA PRO A 232 -11.04 23.42 13.62
C PRO A 232 -12.57 23.28 13.72
N VAL A 233 -13.20 22.91 12.59
CA VAL A 233 -14.65 22.71 12.53
C VAL A 233 -15.09 21.50 13.37
N TYR A 234 -14.40 20.37 13.23
CA TYR A 234 -14.68 19.18 14.04
C TYR A 234 -14.42 19.43 15.51
N TYR A 235 -13.36 20.14 15.85
CA TYR A 235 -13.03 20.50 17.22
C TYR A 235 -14.15 21.33 17.86
N LYS A 236 -14.65 22.35 17.16
CA LYS A 236 -15.75 23.19 17.61
C LYS A 236 -17.04 22.39 17.77
N MET A 237 -17.36 21.52 16.82
CA MET A 237 -18.57 20.71 16.84
C MET A 237 -18.57 19.70 18.00
N MET A 238 -17.43 19.07 18.28
CA MET A 238 -17.32 18.05 19.33
C MET A 238 -17.17 18.66 20.72
N SER A 239 -16.52 19.80 20.86
CA SER A 239 -16.35 20.50 22.15
C SER A 239 -17.57 21.34 22.54
N GLY A 240 -18.36 21.84 21.59
CA GLY A 240 -19.57 22.62 21.86
C GLY A 240 -20.68 21.82 22.55
N LYS A 241 -20.78 20.52 22.31
CA LYS A 241 -21.76 19.64 22.96
C LYS A 241 -21.48 19.34 24.43
N THR A 242 -20.21 19.41 24.85
CA THR A 242 -19.84 19.08 26.23
C THR A 242 -20.23 20.15 27.25
N LYS A 243 -20.45 21.40 26.83
CA LYS A 243 -20.86 22.48 27.70
C LYS A 243 -22.36 22.45 28.06
N GLN A 244 -23.20 21.84 27.20
CA GLN A 244 -24.63 21.68 27.47
C GLN A 244 -24.95 20.51 28.41
N GLU A 245 -24.09 19.48 28.50
CA GLU A 245 -24.31 18.36 29.43
C GLU A 245 -23.82 18.61 30.85
N SER A 246 -23.03 19.67 31.10
CA SER A 246 -22.55 20.02 32.43
C SER A 246 -23.40 21.11 33.12
N GLU A 247 -24.42 21.66 32.46
CA GLU A 247 -25.34 22.67 32.97
C GLU A 247 -26.78 22.10 33.19
N THR A 248 -26.99 20.78 32.95
CA THR A 248 -28.21 20.05 33.32
C THR A 248 -27.90 19.03 34.39
#